data_3ee524c3967693a6730c923fc9e05305
#
_entry.id   3ee524c3967693a6730c923fc9e05305
#
_cell.length_a   1.000
_cell.length_b   1.000
_cell.length_c   1.000
_cell.angle_alpha   90.00
_cell.angle_beta   90.00
_cell.angle_gamma   90.00
#
_symmetry.space_group_name_H-M   'P 1'
#
loop_
_entity.id
_entity.type
_entity.pdbx_description
1 polymer ?
#
loop_
_entity_poly.entity_id
_entity_poly.type
_entity_poly.pdbx_seq_one_letter_code
_entity_poly.pdbx_strand_id
1 'polypeptide(L)'
;MNPEENAEKNTFVAHYLDEWSMWMDTHPEGHQRITNKASSAEDDDNDLEKSLTGPHVVVIGASHAGISMADRLRKNGFIGNISIFDKQVGGPMERPPLSKGFLLGGGESVETKSLLRQKKWYKANKVKLKTQSTVYKINKEEKTITVNNGDVIKYDKLIIASGAIPRELPSSKDIGNTFVLRQPADANAIRQTANNSDSVVIIGGGYIGLEVAASLRKKGMEITVIEAGERILARVASKPLAEHLHKLHVDNGVTVITGVGVESVNQEDGIFHSVTLSDGRVIEGEMLITGIGVYPDSQLASDAGLETQFSNGGAILVNDEMQTSDEDIFAIGDVALRREQNIAVESVHNAQETAAIAAAAITGADSPNIQTPWFWSDQYDAKLQSVGIVPVQDDSVYQVERPGKRDGAVSFWSYRGDELVAVEVVNDPATYMEARQCLDTKRFPDPKQISKPSYSPVDSGGGRS
;
A
#
# COMPACT_ATOMS: atom_id res chain seq x y z
N MET A 1 5.10 23.59 23.45
CA MET A 1 5.91 22.80 22.52
C MET A 1 7.19 23.57 22.24
N ASN A 2 8.30 22.91 22.44
CA ASN A 2 9.63 23.53 22.50
C ASN A 2 10.19 23.75 21.07
N PRO A 3 10.76 24.91 20.72
CA PRO A 3 11.34 25.18 19.40
C PRO A 3 12.48 24.23 18.99
N GLU A 4 13.13 23.60 19.97
CA GLU A 4 14.23 22.66 19.72
C GLU A 4 13.77 21.33 19.08
N GLU A 5 12.56 20.85 19.40
CA GLU A 5 12.00 19.61 18.79
C GLU A 5 11.65 19.76 17.29
N ASN A 6 11.41 21.01 16.84
CA ASN A 6 11.14 21.30 15.43
C ASN A 6 12.43 21.40 14.59
N ALA A 7 13.55 21.77 15.23
CA ALA A 7 14.84 21.87 14.55
C ALA A 7 15.43 20.48 14.21
N GLU A 8 15.26 19.49 15.10
CA GLU A 8 15.75 18.13 14.88
C GLU A 8 14.97 17.42 13.74
N LYS A 9 13.66 17.67 13.61
CA LYS A 9 12.82 17.07 12.54
C LYS A 9 13.15 17.64 11.15
N ASN A 10 13.47 18.93 11.05
CA ASN A 10 13.88 19.55 9.78
C ASN A 10 15.28 19.10 9.34
N THR A 11 16.18 18.80 10.27
CA THR A 11 17.52 18.27 9.99
C THR A 11 17.44 16.88 9.40
N PHE A 12 16.44 16.06 9.80
CA PHE A 12 16.28 14.68 9.34
C PHE A 12 15.88 14.60 7.85
N VAL A 13 15.00 15.48 7.38
CA VAL A 13 14.56 15.50 5.95
C VAL A 13 15.64 16.06 5.05
N ALA A 14 16.36 17.10 5.48
CA ALA A 14 17.49 17.67 4.73
C ALA A 14 18.62 16.64 4.59
N HIS A 15 18.90 15.88 5.64
CA HIS A 15 19.92 14.83 5.62
C HIS A 15 19.59 13.69 4.66
N TYR A 16 18.32 13.30 4.56
CA TYR A 16 17.86 12.24 3.64
C TYR A 16 18.03 12.62 2.15
N LEU A 17 17.83 13.89 1.81
CA LEU A 17 18.00 14.39 0.44
C LEU A 17 19.49 14.54 0.06
N ASP A 18 20.34 14.96 1.01
CA ASP A 18 21.78 15.06 0.81
C ASP A 18 22.46 13.68 0.71
N GLU A 19 22.02 12.70 1.50
CA GLU A 19 22.58 11.34 1.44
C GLU A 19 22.20 10.62 0.14
N TRP A 20 21.00 10.86 -0.40
CA TRP A 20 20.60 10.28 -1.68
C TRP A 20 21.40 10.87 -2.86
N SER A 21 21.70 12.15 -2.82
CA SER A 21 22.60 12.81 -3.76
C SER A 21 24.04 12.26 -3.66
N MET A 22 24.55 12.07 -2.45
CA MET A 22 25.88 11.49 -2.21
C MET A 22 25.98 10.02 -2.63
N TRP A 23 24.90 9.22 -2.44
CA TRP A 23 24.90 7.81 -2.88
C TRP A 23 24.96 7.72 -4.42
N MET A 24 24.28 8.59 -5.14
CA MET A 24 24.33 8.70 -6.61
C MET A 24 25.71 9.06 -7.11
N ASP A 25 26.44 9.94 -6.41
CA ASP A 25 27.79 10.37 -6.77
C ASP A 25 28.85 9.31 -6.47
N THR A 26 28.63 8.42 -5.49
CA THR A 26 29.57 7.38 -5.11
C THR A 26 29.40 6.05 -5.85
N HIS A 27 28.29 5.87 -6.61
CA HIS A 27 28.01 4.65 -7.38
C HIS A 27 27.82 4.92 -8.89
N PRO A 28 28.84 5.42 -9.59
CA PRO A 28 28.75 5.80 -11.01
C PRO A 28 28.48 4.61 -11.95
N GLU A 29 28.71 3.37 -11.49
CA GLU A 29 28.49 2.16 -12.31
C GLU A 29 26.99 1.85 -12.53
N GLY A 30 26.13 2.25 -11.60
CA GLY A 30 24.66 2.20 -11.76
C GLY A 30 24.15 3.12 -12.86
N HIS A 31 24.80 4.26 -13.03
CA HIS A 31 24.44 5.28 -14.03
C HIS A 31 24.72 4.85 -15.47
N GLN A 32 25.85 4.16 -15.73
CA GLN A 32 26.24 3.77 -17.10
C GLN A 32 25.38 2.65 -17.69
N ARG A 33 24.78 1.78 -16.88
CA ARG A 33 23.87 0.72 -17.39
C ARG A 33 22.46 1.25 -17.71
N ILE A 34 22.03 2.31 -17.06
CA ILE A 34 20.71 2.92 -17.26
C ILE A 34 20.73 3.89 -18.45
N THR A 35 21.78 4.67 -18.63
CA THR A 35 21.89 5.67 -19.70
C THR A 35 22.04 5.06 -21.09
N ASN A 36 22.63 3.89 -21.25
CA ASN A 36 22.80 3.25 -22.55
C ASN A 36 21.52 2.60 -23.14
N LYS A 37 20.41 2.50 -22.36
CA LYS A 37 19.09 2.07 -22.87
C LYS A 37 18.08 3.22 -22.99
N ALA A 38 18.36 4.39 -22.45
CA ALA A 38 17.46 5.55 -22.50
C ALA A 38 17.55 6.33 -23.83
N SER A 39 18.61 6.15 -24.62
CA SER A 39 18.85 6.92 -25.85
C SER A 39 18.00 6.54 -27.05
N SER A 40 17.10 5.57 -26.96
CA SER A 40 16.20 5.18 -28.07
C SER A 40 14.72 5.55 -27.85
N ALA A 41 14.40 6.31 -26.79
CA ALA A 41 13.02 6.69 -26.44
C ALA A 41 12.69 8.18 -26.68
N GLU A 42 13.63 8.97 -27.18
CA GLU A 42 13.48 10.44 -27.32
C GLU A 42 12.72 10.88 -28.58
N ASP A 43 12.47 10.01 -29.56
CA ASP A 43 11.93 10.44 -30.87
C ASP A 43 10.40 10.53 -30.96
N ASP A 44 9.62 10.17 -29.93
CA ASP A 44 8.15 10.10 -30.03
C ASP A 44 7.40 11.16 -29.17
N ASP A 45 8.10 12.05 -28.47
CA ASP A 45 7.51 13.03 -27.53
C ASP A 45 6.91 14.28 -28.23
N ASN A 46 7.25 14.52 -29.46
CA ASN A 46 6.86 15.75 -30.19
C ASN A 46 5.36 15.85 -30.57
N ASP A 47 4.62 14.74 -30.59
CA ASP A 47 3.19 14.72 -30.89
C ASP A 47 2.28 14.98 -29.67
N LEU A 48 2.81 14.89 -28.44
CA LEU A 48 2.10 15.19 -27.19
C LEU A 48 2.21 16.67 -26.77
N GLU A 49 3.06 17.45 -27.45
CA GLU A 49 3.31 18.86 -27.10
C GLU A 49 2.20 19.83 -27.49
N LYS A 50 1.21 19.44 -28.29
CA LYS A 50 0.02 20.28 -28.47
C LYS A 50 -0.77 20.24 -27.15
N SER A 51 -0.50 21.22 -26.27
CA SER A 51 -1.27 21.50 -25.06
C SER A 51 -2.76 21.51 -25.43
N LEU A 52 -3.54 20.67 -24.76
CA LEU A 52 -4.99 20.78 -24.84
C LEU A 52 -5.39 22.15 -24.31
N THR A 53 -6.30 22.82 -24.98
CA THR A 53 -6.91 24.04 -24.44
C THR A 53 -7.88 23.63 -23.34
N GLY A 54 -7.70 24.14 -22.13
CA GLY A 54 -8.59 23.82 -21.00
C GLY A 54 -7.85 23.70 -19.66
N PRO A 55 -8.58 23.40 -18.59
CA PRO A 55 -7.99 23.31 -17.25
C PRO A 55 -6.95 22.21 -17.16
N HIS A 56 -5.99 22.41 -16.25
CA HIS A 56 -4.89 21.49 -16.01
C HIS A 56 -5.03 20.81 -14.65
N VAL A 57 -5.19 19.49 -14.66
CA VAL A 57 -5.13 18.65 -13.47
C VAL A 57 -3.71 18.09 -13.35
N VAL A 58 -3.06 18.39 -12.23
CA VAL A 58 -1.74 17.84 -11.87
C VAL A 58 -1.93 16.77 -10.79
N VAL A 59 -1.30 15.62 -10.97
CA VAL A 59 -1.34 14.49 -10.04
C VAL A 59 0.07 14.21 -9.53
N ILE A 60 0.25 14.15 -8.23
CA ILE A 60 1.50 13.76 -7.56
C ILE A 60 1.41 12.31 -7.12
N GLY A 61 2.20 11.45 -7.76
CA GLY A 61 2.23 10.00 -7.54
C GLY A 61 1.49 9.22 -8.62
N ALA A 62 2.15 8.20 -9.19
CA ALA A 62 1.67 7.38 -10.29
C ALA A 62 1.36 5.92 -9.87
N SER A 63 0.99 5.68 -8.63
CA SER A 63 0.54 4.36 -8.19
C SER A 63 -0.96 4.17 -8.48
N HIS A 64 -1.62 3.20 -7.86
CA HIS A 64 -3.03 2.86 -8.09
C HIS A 64 -3.97 4.08 -8.05
N ALA A 65 -3.82 4.94 -7.04
CA ALA A 65 -4.67 6.13 -6.89
C ALA A 65 -4.47 7.13 -8.05
N GLY A 66 -3.23 7.54 -8.33
CA GLY A 66 -2.95 8.54 -9.37
C GLY A 66 -3.31 8.08 -10.78
N ILE A 67 -3.02 6.82 -11.12
CA ILE A 67 -3.40 6.25 -12.42
C ILE A 67 -4.93 6.09 -12.53
N SER A 68 -5.61 5.66 -11.46
CA SER A 68 -7.07 5.58 -11.42
C SER A 68 -7.71 6.96 -11.55
N MET A 69 -7.11 7.99 -10.95
CA MET A 69 -7.57 9.37 -11.08
C MET A 69 -7.58 9.83 -12.54
N ALA A 70 -6.48 9.65 -13.26
CA ALA A 70 -6.40 10.02 -14.67
C ALA A 70 -7.42 9.23 -15.53
N ASP A 71 -7.57 7.93 -15.27
CA ASP A 71 -8.55 7.08 -15.97
C ASP A 71 -10.00 7.56 -15.71
N ARG A 72 -10.34 7.87 -14.46
CA ARG A 72 -11.67 8.34 -14.06
C ARG A 72 -11.99 9.72 -14.62
N LEU A 73 -11.05 10.66 -14.59
CA LEU A 73 -11.21 11.96 -15.22
C LEU A 73 -11.58 11.83 -16.69
N ARG A 74 -10.88 10.98 -17.45
CA ARG A 74 -11.18 10.76 -18.88
C ARG A 74 -12.53 10.08 -19.09
N LYS A 75 -12.88 9.08 -18.28
CA LYS A 75 -14.18 8.41 -18.34
C LYS A 75 -15.35 9.34 -18.01
N ASN A 76 -15.13 10.31 -17.13
CA ASN A 76 -16.13 11.34 -16.79
C ASN A 76 -16.15 12.50 -17.80
N GLY A 77 -15.41 12.42 -18.92
CA GLY A 77 -15.44 13.41 -20.00
C GLY A 77 -14.52 14.62 -19.80
N PHE A 78 -13.58 14.59 -18.85
CA PHE A 78 -12.61 15.68 -18.70
C PHE A 78 -11.71 15.80 -19.94
N ILE A 79 -11.73 16.94 -20.61
CA ILE A 79 -11.00 17.20 -21.86
C ILE A 79 -9.71 18.01 -21.67
N GLY A 80 -9.46 18.57 -20.48
CA GLY A 80 -8.28 19.38 -20.15
C GLY A 80 -6.98 18.57 -20.07
N ASN A 81 -5.90 19.24 -19.71
CA ASN A 81 -4.60 18.61 -19.52
C ASN A 81 -4.57 17.74 -18.27
N ILE A 82 -3.90 16.59 -18.33
CA ILE A 82 -3.60 15.75 -17.16
C ILE A 82 -2.09 15.46 -17.18
N SER A 83 -1.40 15.86 -16.12
CA SER A 83 0.03 15.56 -15.92
C SER A 83 0.22 14.82 -14.62
N ILE A 84 0.91 13.69 -14.66
CA ILE A 84 1.24 12.88 -13.48
C ILE A 84 2.75 12.95 -13.25
N PHE A 85 3.16 13.31 -12.06
CA PHE A 85 4.56 13.37 -11.62
C PHE A 85 4.82 12.26 -10.62
N ASP A 86 5.86 11.46 -10.86
CA ASP A 86 6.25 10.36 -9.97
C ASP A 86 7.77 10.34 -9.77
N LYS A 87 8.19 10.19 -8.51
CA LYS A 87 9.61 10.09 -8.15
C LYS A 87 10.28 8.80 -8.59
N GLN A 88 9.51 7.76 -8.93
CA GLN A 88 10.04 6.43 -9.25
C GLN A 88 10.58 6.35 -10.67
N VAL A 89 11.52 5.41 -10.85
CA VAL A 89 12.07 5.05 -12.15
C VAL A 89 11.18 3.99 -12.81
N GLY A 90 10.97 4.10 -14.11
CA GLY A 90 10.19 3.13 -14.87
C GLY A 90 8.69 3.42 -14.91
N GLY A 91 7.93 2.49 -15.46
CA GLY A 91 6.47 2.62 -15.57
C GLY A 91 5.77 2.31 -14.25
N PRO A 92 4.62 2.96 -13.97
CA PRO A 92 3.83 2.66 -12.78
C PRO A 92 3.39 1.21 -12.72
N MET A 93 3.68 0.54 -11.60
CA MET A 93 3.43 -0.89 -11.42
C MET A 93 2.44 -1.16 -10.30
N GLU A 94 1.75 -2.29 -10.39
CA GLU A 94 0.97 -2.85 -9.31
C GLU A 94 1.87 -3.18 -8.11
N ARG A 95 1.41 -2.87 -6.89
CA ARG A 95 2.15 -3.14 -5.64
C ARG A 95 1.96 -4.58 -5.13
N PRO A 96 0.75 -5.18 -5.20
CA PRO A 96 0.52 -6.51 -4.64
C PRO A 96 1.42 -7.63 -5.21
N PRO A 97 1.88 -7.61 -6.47
CA PRO A 97 2.83 -8.61 -6.96
C PRO A 97 4.21 -8.55 -6.32
N LEU A 98 4.63 -7.42 -5.73
CA LEU A 98 5.98 -7.20 -5.21
C LEU A 98 6.37 -8.19 -4.10
N SER A 99 5.42 -8.54 -3.21
CA SER A 99 5.62 -9.52 -2.13
C SER A 99 5.42 -10.98 -2.58
N LYS A 100 4.99 -11.21 -3.82
CA LYS A 100 4.53 -12.50 -4.36
C LYS A 100 5.33 -12.91 -5.62
N GLY A 101 4.64 -12.93 -6.77
CA GLY A 101 5.21 -13.40 -8.04
C GLY A 101 6.42 -12.61 -8.53
N PHE A 102 6.46 -11.31 -8.27
CA PHE A 102 7.61 -10.46 -8.61
C PHE A 102 8.85 -10.84 -7.78
N LEU A 103 8.66 -11.08 -6.49
CA LEU A 103 9.73 -11.51 -5.58
C LEU A 103 10.26 -12.91 -5.94
N LEU A 104 9.36 -13.82 -6.34
CA LEU A 104 9.72 -15.20 -6.71
C LEU A 104 10.45 -15.31 -8.05
N GLY A 105 9.99 -14.61 -9.08
CA GLY A 105 10.46 -14.83 -10.44
C GLY A 105 11.29 -13.69 -11.00
N GLY A 106 10.77 -12.49 -10.99
CA GLY A 106 11.39 -11.32 -11.63
C GLY A 106 11.66 -11.47 -13.12
N GLY A 107 12.10 -10.37 -13.72
CA GLY A 107 12.47 -10.30 -15.13
C GLY A 107 11.49 -9.47 -15.96
N GLU A 108 11.90 -9.09 -17.16
CA GLU A 108 11.19 -8.13 -18.03
C GLU A 108 9.73 -8.53 -18.30
N SER A 109 9.43 -9.82 -18.39
CA SER A 109 8.05 -10.29 -18.62
C SER A 109 7.14 -10.09 -17.41
N VAL A 110 7.67 -10.18 -16.18
CA VAL A 110 6.92 -9.96 -14.94
C VAL A 110 6.71 -8.47 -14.74
N GLU A 111 7.74 -7.66 -14.97
CA GLU A 111 7.65 -6.20 -14.91
C GLU A 111 6.61 -5.66 -15.90
N THR A 112 6.65 -6.10 -17.15
CA THR A 112 5.70 -5.67 -18.17
C THR A 112 4.25 -6.05 -17.84
N LYS A 113 4.03 -7.24 -17.28
CA LYS A 113 2.69 -7.71 -16.86
C LYS A 113 2.16 -6.97 -15.63
N SER A 114 3.05 -6.46 -14.79
CA SER A 114 2.69 -5.73 -13.57
C SER A 114 2.46 -4.23 -13.80
N LEU A 115 2.62 -3.72 -15.02
CA LEU A 115 2.33 -2.31 -15.32
C LEU A 115 0.84 -2.00 -15.16
N LEU A 116 0.51 -0.95 -14.41
CA LEU A 116 -0.86 -0.45 -14.23
C LEU A 116 -1.49 -0.04 -15.57
N ARG A 117 -0.69 0.54 -16.46
CA ARG A 117 -1.09 0.88 -17.84
C ARG A 117 0.10 0.76 -18.78
N GLN A 118 -0.15 0.30 -20.00
CA GLN A 118 0.83 0.26 -21.08
C GLN A 118 1.05 1.66 -21.69
N LYS A 119 2.22 1.95 -22.27
CA LYS A 119 2.55 3.24 -22.90
C LYS A 119 1.45 3.76 -23.86
N LYS A 120 0.84 2.86 -24.66
CA LYS A 120 -0.25 3.19 -25.56
C LYS A 120 -1.47 3.81 -24.88
N TRP A 121 -1.75 3.44 -23.61
CA TRP A 121 -2.87 4.00 -22.87
C TRP A 121 -2.67 5.48 -22.57
N TYR A 122 -1.47 5.90 -22.16
CA TYR A 122 -1.16 7.31 -21.88
C TYR A 122 -1.33 8.16 -23.12
N LYS A 123 -0.82 7.69 -24.28
CA LYS A 123 -0.98 8.38 -25.56
C LYS A 123 -2.46 8.49 -25.97
N ALA A 124 -3.20 7.40 -25.91
CA ALA A 124 -4.62 7.37 -26.29
C ALA A 124 -5.50 8.27 -25.41
N ASN A 125 -5.17 8.39 -24.12
CA ASN A 125 -5.90 9.21 -23.16
C ASN A 125 -5.29 10.60 -22.96
N LYS A 126 -4.26 10.97 -23.73
CA LYS A 126 -3.57 12.28 -23.64
C LYS A 126 -3.18 12.60 -22.17
N VAL A 127 -2.57 11.65 -21.48
CA VAL A 127 -2.04 11.78 -20.13
C VAL A 127 -0.52 11.91 -20.21
N LYS A 128 0.03 13.00 -19.68
CA LYS A 128 1.48 13.19 -19.59
C LYS A 128 1.98 12.54 -18.33
N LEU A 129 2.78 11.47 -18.44
CA LEU A 129 3.46 10.84 -17.31
C LEU A 129 4.91 11.30 -17.28
N LYS A 130 5.34 11.87 -16.15
CA LYS A 130 6.70 12.30 -15.85
C LYS A 130 7.23 11.45 -14.68
N THR A 131 7.99 10.42 -15.00
CA THR A 131 8.73 9.60 -14.03
C THR A 131 10.05 10.27 -13.65
N GLN A 132 10.70 9.85 -12.57
CA GLN A 132 11.93 10.48 -12.04
C GLN A 132 11.74 11.98 -11.77
N SER A 133 10.51 12.39 -11.46
CA SER A 133 10.11 13.77 -11.28
C SER A 133 9.52 13.96 -9.87
N THR A 134 10.39 14.31 -8.93
CA THR A 134 10.00 14.55 -7.54
C THR A 134 9.43 15.96 -7.39
N VAL A 135 8.20 16.03 -6.92
CA VAL A 135 7.61 17.31 -6.49
C VAL A 135 8.05 17.58 -5.07
N TYR A 136 8.71 18.70 -4.83
CA TYR A 136 9.22 19.08 -3.50
C TYR A 136 8.58 20.32 -2.91
N LYS A 137 7.75 21.05 -3.68
CA LYS A 137 7.04 22.22 -3.17
C LYS A 137 5.68 22.38 -3.85
N ILE A 138 4.68 22.75 -3.04
CA ILE A 138 3.36 23.24 -3.48
C ILE A 138 3.23 24.71 -3.05
N ASN A 139 2.86 25.57 -3.98
CA ASN A 139 2.47 26.97 -3.69
C ASN A 139 0.97 27.11 -4.00
N LYS A 140 0.17 27.17 -2.95
CA LYS A 140 -1.31 27.24 -3.05
C LYS A 140 -1.78 28.56 -3.65
N GLU A 141 -1.14 29.66 -3.26
CA GLU A 141 -1.52 31.01 -3.67
C GLU A 141 -1.32 31.21 -5.17
N GLU A 142 -0.22 30.70 -5.71
CA GLU A 142 0.10 30.78 -7.15
C GLU A 142 -0.43 29.59 -7.95
N LYS A 143 -0.99 28.59 -7.29
CA LYS A 143 -1.43 27.31 -7.86
C LYS A 143 -0.33 26.65 -8.69
N THR A 144 0.85 26.45 -8.09
CA THR A 144 2.00 25.84 -8.74
C THR A 144 2.60 24.71 -7.90
N ILE A 145 3.23 23.76 -8.58
CA ILE A 145 4.18 22.82 -7.98
C ILE A 145 5.58 23.09 -8.51
N THR A 146 6.61 22.75 -7.73
CA THR A 146 7.99 22.77 -8.20
C THR A 146 8.55 21.34 -8.17
N VAL A 147 9.22 20.95 -9.27
CA VAL A 147 9.82 19.62 -9.43
C VAL A 147 11.35 19.69 -9.35
N ASN A 148 12.00 18.55 -9.15
CA ASN A 148 13.44 18.41 -8.87
C ASN A 148 14.39 19.03 -9.92
N ASN A 149 13.96 19.22 -11.18
CA ASN A 149 14.73 19.95 -12.20
C ASN A 149 14.56 21.49 -12.13
N GLY A 150 13.80 22.00 -11.18
CA GLY A 150 13.51 23.42 -11.00
C GLY A 150 12.30 23.93 -11.78
N ASP A 151 11.65 23.10 -12.59
CA ASP A 151 10.45 23.51 -13.33
C ASP A 151 9.31 23.84 -12.39
N VAL A 152 8.60 24.93 -12.71
CA VAL A 152 7.39 25.37 -12.01
C VAL A 152 6.18 25.10 -12.89
N ILE A 153 5.29 24.25 -12.44
CA ILE A 153 4.12 23.77 -13.19
C ILE A 153 2.85 24.36 -12.56
N LYS A 154 2.06 25.06 -13.35
CA LYS A 154 0.73 25.57 -12.94
C LYS A 154 -0.32 24.49 -12.99
N TYR A 155 -1.27 24.55 -12.07
CA TYR A 155 -2.45 23.68 -12.03
C TYR A 155 -3.73 24.48 -11.81
N ASP A 156 -4.85 23.95 -12.27
CA ASP A 156 -6.19 24.40 -11.87
C ASP A 156 -6.73 23.50 -10.74
N LYS A 157 -6.41 22.21 -10.77
CA LYS A 157 -6.65 21.27 -9.68
C LYS A 157 -5.40 20.41 -9.44
N LEU A 158 -5.08 20.20 -8.17
CA LEU A 158 -3.94 19.40 -7.73
C LEU A 158 -4.44 18.16 -6.98
N ILE A 159 -3.88 17.00 -7.32
CA ILE A 159 -4.19 15.72 -6.67
C ILE A 159 -2.95 15.20 -5.97
N ILE A 160 -3.00 15.04 -4.66
CA ILE A 160 -1.95 14.40 -3.87
C ILE A 160 -2.29 12.92 -3.73
N ALA A 161 -1.52 12.08 -4.44
CA ALA A 161 -1.63 10.63 -4.46
C ALA A 161 -0.29 9.97 -4.08
N SER A 162 0.45 10.60 -3.18
CA SER A 162 1.80 10.21 -2.73
C SER A 162 1.83 8.86 -2.01
N GLY A 163 0.68 8.43 -1.47
CA GLY A 163 0.54 7.13 -0.80
C GLY A 163 1.16 7.12 0.59
N ALA A 164 1.98 6.11 0.89
CA ALA A 164 2.58 5.91 2.20
C ALA A 164 4.04 5.45 2.09
N ILE A 165 4.81 5.71 3.15
CA ILE A 165 6.24 5.38 3.31
C ILE A 165 6.37 4.23 4.32
N PRO A 166 7.17 3.19 4.07
CA PRO A 166 7.45 2.15 5.05
C PRO A 166 8.05 2.72 6.34
N ARG A 167 7.66 2.13 7.45
CA ARG A 167 8.33 2.36 8.74
C ARG A 167 9.60 1.53 8.75
N GLU A 168 10.70 2.17 9.09
CA GLU A 168 12.00 1.53 9.27
C GLU A 168 12.33 1.47 10.77
N LEU A 169 13.15 0.50 11.15
CA LEU A 169 13.72 0.48 12.48
C LEU A 169 14.92 1.42 12.49
N PRO A 170 14.98 2.40 13.41
CA PRO A 170 16.15 3.29 13.49
C PRO A 170 17.47 2.53 13.66
N SER A 171 17.44 1.37 14.34
CA SER A 171 18.60 0.52 14.56
C SER A 171 19.05 -0.28 13.32
N SER A 172 18.26 -0.30 12.23
CA SER A 172 18.66 -0.97 10.96
C SER A 172 19.17 0.00 9.91
N LYS A 173 19.17 1.32 10.22
CA LYS A 173 19.65 2.34 9.28
C LYS A 173 21.12 2.11 8.94
N ASP A 174 21.46 2.22 7.67
CA ASP A 174 22.82 2.10 7.14
C ASP A 174 23.48 0.71 7.35
N ILE A 175 22.69 -0.32 7.68
CA ILE A 175 23.15 -1.70 7.78
C ILE A 175 22.83 -2.43 6.46
N GLY A 176 23.86 -3.00 5.83
CA GLY A 176 23.72 -3.82 4.62
C GLY A 176 22.85 -5.06 4.86
N ASN A 177 22.23 -5.59 3.84
CA ASN A 177 21.29 -6.72 3.86
C ASN A 177 20.04 -6.47 4.73
N THR A 178 19.67 -5.19 4.95
CA THR A 178 18.40 -4.79 5.59
C THR A 178 17.48 -4.15 4.56
N PHE A 179 16.20 -4.51 4.58
CA PHE A 179 15.25 -4.12 3.54
C PHE A 179 13.89 -3.75 4.11
N VAL A 180 13.20 -2.87 3.40
CA VAL A 180 11.75 -2.71 3.42
C VAL A 180 11.19 -3.13 2.06
N LEU A 181 9.89 -3.33 1.94
CA LEU A 181 9.27 -3.66 0.66
C LEU A 181 8.14 -2.67 0.34
N ARG A 182 8.40 -1.79 -0.61
CA ARG A 182 7.41 -0.82 -1.12
C ARG A 182 7.46 -0.64 -2.62
N GLN A 183 8.64 -0.73 -3.22
CA GLN A 183 8.90 -0.41 -4.62
C GLN A 183 9.48 -1.61 -5.38
N PRO A 184 9.41 -1.63 -6.73
CA PRO A 184 10.05 -2.68 -7.51
C PRO A 184 11.56 -2.81 -7.26
N ALA A 185 12.25 -1.69 -6.98
CA ALA A 185 13.66 -1.69 -6.63
C ALA A 185 13.93 -2.49 -5.34
N ASP A 186 13.07 -2.32 -4.32
CA ASP A 186 13.20 -3.06 -3.05
C ASP A 186 13.03 -4.57 -3.28
N ALA A 187 12.00 -4.96 -4.04
CA ALA A 187 11.77 -6.37 -4.36
C ALA A 187 12.92 -6.97 -5.18
N ASN A 188 13.54 -6.20 -6.07
CA ASN A 188 14.73 -6.62 -6.82
C ASN A 188 15.94 -6.80 -5.89
N ALA A 189 16.18 -5.87 -4.97
CA ALA A 189 17.27 -5.95 -3.99
C ALA A 189 17.09 -7.17 -3.06
N ILE A 190 15.89 -7.36 -2.50
CA ILE A 190 15.55 -8.53 -1.68
C ILE A 190 15.79 -9.82 -2.47
N ARG A 191 15.32 -9.91 -3.72
CA ARG A 191 15.49 -11.10 -4.56
C ARG A 191 16.96 -11.40 -4.86
N GLN A 192 17.77 -10.37 -5.14
CA GLN A 192 19.20 -10.54 -5.41
C GLN A 192 19.94 -11.05 -4.18
N THR A 193 19.68 -10.46 -3.01
CA THR A 193 20.26 -10.92 -1.74
C THR A 193 19.80 -12.33 -1.39
N ALA A 194 18.52 -12.64 -1.52
CA ALA A 194 17.96 -13.96 -1.25
C ALA A 194 18.51 -15.09 -2.15
N ASN A 195 19.14 -14.78 -3.28
CA ASN A 195 19.80 -15.78 -4.10
C ASN A 195 21.15 -16.28 -3.51
N ASN A 196 21.70 -15.52 -2.55
CA ASN A 196 22.98 -15.80 -1.89
C ASN A 196 22.84 -15.89 -0.36
N SER A 197 21.62 -16.08 0.13
CA SER A 197 21.29 -16.17 1.56
C SER A 197 20.41 -17.40 1.80
N ASP A 198 20.67 -18.08 2.90
CA ASP A 198 19.91 -19.26 3.34
C ASP A 198 18.83 -18.91 4.36
N SER A 199 18.99 -17.78 5.07
CA SER A 199 18.09 -17.39 6.16
C SER A 199 17.66 -15.92 6.10
N VAL A 200 16.45 -15.64 6.60
CA VAL A 200 15.92 -14.28 6.73
C VAL A 200 15.15 -14.09 8.03
N VAL A 201 15.38 -12.97 8.67
CA VAL A 201 14.56 -12.47 9.78
C VAL A 201 13.59 -11.43 9.22
N ILE A 202 12.30 -11.59 9.53
CA ILE A 202 11.24 -10.65 9.14
C ILE A 202 10.64 -10.04 10.41
N ILE A 203 10.70 -8.72 10.53
CA ILE A 203 10.10 -8.00 11.64
C ILE A 203 8.76 -7.44 11.19
N GLY A 204 7.68 -7.89 11.85
CA GLY A 204 6.29 -7.54 11.57
C GLY A 204 5.50 -8.70 10.98
N GLY A 205 4.52 -9.18 11.74
CA GLY A 205 3.57 -10.23 11.37
C GLY A 205 2.31 -9.68 10.69
N GLY A 206 2.43 -8.58 9.92
CA GLY A 206 1.37 -8.04 9.05
C GLY A 206 1.28 -8.80 7.73
N TYR A 207 0.27 -8.46 6.89
CA TYR A 207 0.08 -9.14 5.59
C TYR A 207 1.33 -9.14 4.72
N ILE A 208 2.02 -8.00 4.57
CA ILE A 208 3.21 -7.91 3.71
C ILE A 208 4.34 -8.79 4.26
N GLY A 209 4.61 -8.76 5.57
CA GLY A 209 5.63 -9.60 6.19
C GLY A 209 5.34 -11.10 5.98
N LEU A 210 4.09 -11.51 6.16
CA LEU A 210 3.67 -12.91 5.95
C LEU A 210 3.71 -13.33 4.47
N GLU A 211 3.33 -12.45 3.53
CA GLU A 211 3.45 -12.73 2.09
C GLU A 211 4.91 -12.90 1.65
N VAL A 212 5.81 -12.05 2.17
CA VAL A 212 7.25 -12.17 1.94
C VAL A 212 7.78 -13.46 2.55
N ALA A 213 7.38 -13.79 3.80
CA ALA A 213 7.71 -15.05 4.45
C ALA A 213 7.31 -16.26 3.60
N ALA A 214 6.05 -16.28 3.11
CA ALA A 214 5.55 -17.34 2.26
C ALA A 214 6.31 -17.44 0.94
N SER A 215 6.67 -16.32 0.34
CA SER A 215 7.42 -16.26 -0.92
C SER A 215 8.85 -16.77 -0.76
N LEU A 216 9.57 -16.27 0.24
CA LEU A 216 10.97 -16.67 0.47
C LEU A 216 11.05 -18.11 1.00
N ARG A 217 10.06 -18.58 1.78
CA ARG A 217 9.99 -19.98 2.18
C ARG A 217 9.83 -20.92 0.99
N LYS A 218 9.03 -20.55 -0.03
CA LYS A 218 8.93 -21.30 -1.30
C LYS A 218 10.26 -21.39 -2.05
N LYS A 219 11.18 -20.44 -1.84
CA LYS A 219 12.56 -20.50 -2.37
C LYS A 219 13.47 -21.42 -1.54
N GLY A 220 13.00 -21.97 -0.44
CA GLY A 220 13.74 -22.90 0.42
C GLY A 220 14.47 -22.23 1.59
N MET A 221 14.34 -20.93 1.78
CA MET A 221 15.02 -20.20 2.88
C MET A 221 14.47 -20.57 4.26
N GLU A 222 15.30 -20.48 5.28
CA GLU A 222 14.90 -20.49 6.68
C GLU A 222 14.29 -19.13 7.06
N ILE A 223 13.06 -19.13 7.60
CA ILE A 223 12.33 -17.91 7.88
C ILE A 223 12.01 -17.81 9.37
N THR A 224 12.35 -16.68 9.97
CA THR A 224 11.87 -16.30 11.29
C THR A 224 11.08 -15.00 11.20
N VAL A 225 9.79 -15.03 11.58
CA VAL A 225 8.92 -13.85 11.69
C VAL A 225 8.82 -13.45 13.15
N ILE A 226 9.09 -12.17 13.45
CA ILE A 226 9.00 -11.59 14.80
C ILE A 226 7.88 -10.56 14.80
N GLU A 227 6.92 -10.71 15.70
CA GLU A 227 5.78 -9.81 15.89
C GLU A 227 5.71 -9.35 17.34
N ALA A 228 5.75 -8.03 17.55
CA ALA A 228 5.69 -7.45 18.89
C ALA A 228 4.31 -7.64 19.57
N GLY A 229 3.26 -7.71 18.78
CA GLY A 229 1.90 -8.00 19.26
C GLY A 229 1.74 -9.45 19.73
N GLU A 230 0.73 -9.70 20.53
CA GLU A 230 0.41 -11.05 21.05
C GLU A 230 0.12 -12.08 19.94
N ARG A 231 -0.26 -11.62 18.74
CA ARG A 231 -0.53 -12.46 17.57
C ARG A 231 -0.18 -11.75 16.27
N ILE A 232 0.07 -12.50 15.23
CA ILE A 232 0.15 -11.96 13.87
C ILE A 232 -1.17 -11.29 13.48
N LEU A 233 -1.14 -10.34 12.55
CA LEU A 233 -2.30 -9.62 12.01
C LEU A 233 -3.19 -8.95 13.08
N ALA A 234 -2.67 -8.65 14.27
CA ALA A 234 -3.44 -8.18 15.41
C ALA A 234 -4.27 -6.91 15.13
N ARG A 235 -3.84 -6.07 14.20
CA ARG A 235 -4.48 -4.79 13.85
C ARG A 235 -5.48 -4.86 12.70
N VAL A 236 -5.51 -5.96 11.94
CA VAL A 236 -6.16 -5.98 10.62
C VAL A 236 -7.01 -7.21 10.33
N ALA A 237 -6.94 -8.25 11.16
CA ALA A 237 -7.67 -9.49 10.95
C ALA A 237 -8.32 -10.00 12.26
N SER A 238 -9.37 -10.79 12.12
CA SER A 238 -9.98 -11.48 13.24
C SER A 238 -9.00 -12.47 13.89
N LYS A 239 -9.24 -12.80 15.16
CA LYS A 239 -8.41 -13.78 15.87
C LYS A 239 -8.43 -15.16 15.20
N PRO A 240 -9.60 -15.72 14.78
CA PRO A 240 -9.64 -17.02 14.11
C PRO A 240 -8.87 -17.06 12.78
N LEU A 241 -8.97 -16.00 11.95
CA LEU A 241 -8.17 -15.93 10.72
C LEU A 241 -6.67 -15.86 11.03
N ALA A 242 -6.27 -15.06 12.02
CA ALA A 242 -4.86 -14.95 12.41
C ALA A 242 -4.30 -16.29 12.91
N GLU A 243 -5.06 -17.05 13.68
CA GLU A 243 -4.71 -18.41 14.14
C GLU A 243 -4.59 -19.38 12.96
N HIS A 244 -5.51 -19.31 12.00
CA HIS A 244 -5.48 -20.11 10.77
C HIS A 244 -4.20 -19.85 9.95
N LEU A 245 -3.87 -18.57 9.72
CA LEU A 245 -2.67 -18.19 8.96
C LEU A 245 -1.38 -18.46 9.75
N HIS A 246 -1.39 -18.29 11.08
CA HIS A 246 -0.25 -18.67 11.93
C HIS A 246 0.07 -20.17 11.74
N LYS A 247 -0.95 -21.02 11.88
CA LYS A 247 -0.80 -22.47 11.66
C LYS A 247 -0.27 -22.78 10.26
N LEU A 248 -0.79 -22.11 9.22
CA LEU A 248 -0.33 -22.28 7.85
C LEU A 248 1.17 -21.99 7.71
N HIS A 249 1.67 -20.92 8.30
CA HIS A 249 3.09 -20.56 8.28
C HIS A 249 3.94 -21.60 9.02
N VAL A 250 3.54 -21.99 10.22
CA VAL A 250 4.25 -23.00 11.03
C VAL A 250 4.29 -24.35 10.32
N ASP A 251 3.18 -24.81 9.74
CA ASP A 251 3.09 -26.05 8.97
C ASP A 251 4.01 -26.04 7.74
N ASN A 252 4.30 -24.86 7.18
CA ASN A 252 5.27 -24.66 6.10
C ASN A 252 6.71 -24.47 6.59
N GLY A 253 6.98 -24.58 7.89
CA GLY A 253 8.31 -24.53 8.48
C GLY A 253 8.83 -23.11 8.70
N VAL A 254 7.95 -22.12 8.89
CA VAL A 254 8.30 -20.77 9.33
C VAL A 254 8.31 -20.73 10.87
N THR A 255 9.36 -20.19 11.46
CA THR A 255 9.39 -19.87 12.89
C THR A 255 8.65 -18.54 13.11
N VAL A 256 7.60 -18.56 13.93
CA VAL A 256 6.81 -17.35 14.25
C VAL A 256 6.95 -17.07 15.75
N ILE A 257 7.49 -15.89 16.09
CA ILE A 257 7.70 -15.41 17.46
C ILE A 257 6.78 -14.21 17.67
N THR A 258 5.86 -14.31 18.62
CA THR A 258 4.90 -13.25 18.96
C THR A 258 5.07 -12.76 20.41
N GLY A 259 4.53 -11.59 20.73
CA GLY A 259 4.56 -11.02 22.07
C GLY A 259 5.92 -10.48 22.50
N VAL A 260 6.86 -10.29 21.57
CA VAL A 260 8.20 -9.80 21.85
C VAL A 260 8.67 -8.82 20.79
N GLY A 261 9.19 -7.68 21.21
CA GLY A 261 9.76 -6.67 20.33
C GLY A 261 11.24 -6.91 20.02
N VAL A 262 11.74 -6.22 19.00
CA VAL A 262 13.17 -6.15 18.69
C VAL A 262 13.75 -4.96 19.46
N GLU A 263 14.80 -5.21 20.25
CA GLU A 263 15.55 -4.22 21.01
C GLU A 263 16.66 -3.60 20.16
N SER A 264 17.43 -4.44 19.43
CA SER A 264 18.51 -3.98 18.58
C SER A 264 18.69 -4.84 17.32
N VAL A 265 19.24 -4.22 16.30
CA VAL A 265 19.75 -4.88 15.08
C VAL A 265 21.26 -4.93 15.19
N ASN A 266 21.81 -6.13 15.09
CA ASN A 266 23.25 -6.37 15.25
C ASN A 266 23.89 -6.56 13.87
N GLN A 267 25.10 -6.05 13.71
CA GLN A 267 25.84 -6.09 12.45
C GLN A 267 27.30 -6.45 12.70
N GLU A 268 27.92 -7.02 11.69
CA GLU A 268 29.36 -7.25 11.60
C GLU A 268 29.85 -6.65 10.28
N ASP A 269 30.88 -5.81 10.34
CA ASP A 269 31.44 -5.09 9.17
C ASP A 269 30.40 -4.31 8.33
N GLY A 270 29.37 -3.75 8.99
CA GLY A 270 28.31 -3.01 8.31
C GLY A 270 27.22 -3.88 7.68
N ILE A 271 27.24 -5.20 7.85
CA ILE A 271 26.28 -6.16 7.31
C ILE A 271 25.42 -6.75 8.43
N PHE A 272 24.14 -6.91 8.20
CA PHE A 272 23.23 -7.55 9.15
C PHE A 272 23.67 -8.96 9.52
N HIS A 273 23.61 -9.29 10.80
CA HIS A 273 23.96 -10.60 11.35
C HIS A 273 22.88 -11.20 12.24
N SER A 274 22.25 -10.40 13.09
CA SER A 274 21.21 -10.89 14.01
C SER A 274 20.34 -9.76 14.56
N VAL A 275 19.26 -10.12 15.24
CA VAL A 275 18.49 -9.18 16.08
C VAL A 275 18.52 -9.67 17.54
N THR A 276 18.57 -8.72 18.48
CA THR A 276 18.34 -9.00 19.90
C THR A 276 16.89 -8.63 20.22
N LEU A 277 16.15 -9.57 20.82
CA LEU A 277 14.78 -9.37 21.24
C LEU A 277 14.73 -8.73 22.64
N SER A 278 13.60 -8.11 22.97
CA SER A 278 13.39 -7.46 24.28
C SER A 278 13.43 -8.42 25.48
N ASP A 279 13.37 -9.73 25.26
CA ASP A 279 13.53 -10.77 26.26
C ASP A 279 14.97 -11.36 26.34
N GLY A 280 15.90 -10.77 25.59
CA GLY A 280 17.32 -11.14 25.55
C GLY A 280 17.69 -12.26 24.58
N ARG A 281 16.73 -12.89 23.88
CA ARG A 281 17.05 -13.87 22.84
C ARG A 281 17.72 -13.18 21.65
N VAL A 282 18.66 -13.86 21.03
CA VAL A 282 19.33 -13.43 19.79
C VAL A 282 18.86 -14.34 18.66
N ILE A 283 18.39 -13.74 17.57
CA ILE A 283 17.95 -14.44 16.36
C ILE A 283 18.90 -14.09 15.23
N GLU A 284 19.65 -15.07 14.79
CA GLU A 284 20.60 -14.94 13.68
C GLU A 284 19.88 -14.99 12.33
N GLY A 285 20.47 -14.36 11.31
CA GLY A 285 19.99 -14.39 9.94
C GLY A 285 20.96 -13.66 9.01
N GLU A 286 20.89 -13.95 7.71
CA GLU A 286 21.74 -13.36 6.69
C GLU A 286 21.13 -12.12 6.03
N MET A 287 19.84 -11.94 6.18
CA MET A 287 19.13 -10.73 5.75
C MET A 287 17.97 -10.38 6.69
N LEU A 288 17.65 -9.10 6.75
CA LEU A 288 16.56 -8.55 7.55
C LEU A 288 15.53 -7.88 6.64
N ILE A 289 14.26 -8.16 6.86
CA ILE A 289 13.17 -7.45 6.20
C ILE A 289 12.25 -6.84 7.25
N THR A 290 11.99 -5.53 7.15
CA THR A 290 11.14 -4.81 8.09
C THR A 290 9.78 -4.52 7.45
N GLY A 291 8.70 -5.06 8.07
CA GLY A 291 7.32 -4.91 7.65
C GLY A 291 6.39 -4.42 8.78
N ILE A 292 6.81 -3.39 9.53
CA ILE A 292 6.13 -2.89 10.75
C ILE A 292 5.06 -1.83 10.48
N GLY A 293 4.63 -1.69 9.24
CA GLY A 293 3.61 -0.75 8.80
C GLY A 293 4.17 0.42 8.02
N VAL A 294 3.35 1.44 7.80
CA VAL A 294 3.66 2.61 6.98
C VAL A 294 3.24 3.90 7.69
N TYR A 295 3.73 5.04 7.16
CA TYR A 295 3.22 6.38 7.44
C TYR A 295 2.65 6.97 6.16
N PRO A 296 1.53 7.73 6.18
CA PRO A 296 1.09 8.52 5.05
C PRO A 296 2.20 9.48 4.58
N ASP A 297 2.47 9.51 3.26
CA ASP A 297 3.48 10.42 2.66
C ASP A 297 2.88 11.82 2.49
N SER A 298 2.66 12.53 3.61
CA SER A 298 1.94 13.80 3.71
C SER A 298 2.83 15.02 3.94
N GLN A 299 4.15 14.87 4.02
CA GLN A 299 5.06 15.97 4.34
C GLN A 299 4.88 17.16 3.39
N LEU A 300 4.80 16.90 2.09
CA LEU A 300 4.59 17.93 1.06
C LEU A 300 3.29 18.73 1.29
N ALA A 301 2.23 18.07 1.74
CA ALA A 301 0.95 18.70 2.07
C ALA A 301 1.05 19.53 3.34
N SER A 302 1.72 19.01 4.36
CA SER A 302 1.98 19.72 5.62
C SER A 302 2.81 20.97 5.40
N ASP A 303 3.86 20.91 4.59
CA ASP A 303 4.72 22.04 4.23
C ASP A 303 3.95 23.13 3.45
N ALA A 304 2.94 22.73 2.67
CA ALA A 304 2.02 23.63 2.00
C ALA A 304 0.92 24.21 2.93
N GLY A 305 0.90 23.83 4.22
CA GLY A 305 -0.10 24.26 5.19
C GLY A 305 -1.48 23.68 4.96
N LEU A 306 -1.58 22.45 4.39
CA LEU A 306 -2.82 21.68 4.34
C LEU A 306 -3.05 20.98 5.69
N GLU A 307 -4.31 20.79 6.04
CA GLU A 307 -4.66 20.12 7.29
C GLU A 307 -4.32 18.61 7.24
N THR A 308 -3.60 18.17 8.29
CA THR A 308 -3.23 16.76 8.49
C THR A 308 -3.63 16.30 9.88
N GLN A 309 -3.83 15.01 10.08
CA GLN A 309 -4.17 14.41 11.37
C GLN A 309 -2.95 13.71 11.98
N PHE A 310 -2.28 14.38 12.92
CA PHE A 310 -1.07 13.86 13.57
C PHE A 310 -1.29 12.57 14.37
N SER A 311 -2.46 12.38 14.98
CA SER A 311 -2.78 11.18 15.76
C SER A 311 -2.79 9.90 14.92
N ASN A 312 -3.09 10.00 13.61
CA ASN A 312 -3.14 8.86 12.68
C ASN A 312 -1.96 8.85 11.70
N GLY A 313 -0.79 9.32 12.14
CA GLY A 313 0.42 9.30 11.33
C GLY A 313 0.49 10.43 10.29
N GLY A 314 -0.29 11.51 10.47
CA GLY A 314 -0.22 12.70 9.63
C GLY A 314 -0.97 12.60 8.30
N ALA A 315 -1.95 11.70 8.16
CA ALA A 315 -2.77 11.63 6.95
C ALA A 315 -3.41 12.99 6.62
N ILE A 316 -3.55 13.30 5.33
CA ILE A 316 -4.18 14.53 4.85
C ILE A 316 -5.68 14.42 5.09
N LEU A 317 -6.25 15.39 5.82
CA LEU A 317 -7.68 15.43 6.11
C LEU A 317 -8.46 15.89 4.87
N VAL A 318 -9.46 15.13 4.49
CA VAL A 318 -10.32 15.43 3.35
C VAL A 318 -11.81 15.37 3.72
N ASN A 319 -12.65 16.05 2.93
CA ASN A 319 -14.09 15.92 3.00
C ASN A 319 -14.58 14.68 2.21
N ASP A 320 -15.89 14.49 2.08
CA ASP A 320 -16.48 13.36 1.36
C ASP A 320 -16.19 13.36 -0.15
N GLU A 321 -15.85 14.52 -0.71
CA GLU A 321 -15.43 14.68 -2.11
C GLU A 321 -13.92 14.54 -2.32
N MET A 322 -13.18 14.16 -1.28
CA MET A 322 -11.71 14.06 -1.26
C MET A 322 -10.98 15.41 -1.37
N GLN A 323 -11.65 16.54 -1.15
CA GLN A 323 -11.02 17.87 -1.07
C GLN A 323 -10.31 18.03 0.27
N THR A 324 -9.14 18.65 0.24
CA THR A 324 -8.37 19.05 1.44
C THR A 324 -8.94 20.33 2.08
N SER A 325 -8.17 20.98 2.93
CA SER A 325 -8.50 22.34 3.42
C SER A 325 -8.41 23.43 2.35
N ASP A 326 -7.93 23.10 1.14
CA ASP A 326 -7.90 23.96 -0.03
C ASP A 326 -8.84 23.37 -1.10
N GLU A 327 -9.73 24.21 -1.67
CA GLU A 327 -10.77 23.77 -2.62
C GLU A 327 -10.24 23.29 -3.97
N ASP A 328 -8.99 23.64 -4.29
CA ASP A 328 -8.33 23.25 -5.54
C ASP A 328 -7.38 22.07 -5.36
N ILE A 329 -7.22 21.57 -4.12
CA ILE A 329 -6.31 20.48 -3.79
C ILE A 329 -7.10 19.30 -3.21
N PHE A 330 -6.90 18.13 -3.80
CA PHE A 330 -7.49 16.87 -3.40
C PHE A 330 -6.41 15.91 -2.89
N ALA A 331 -6.75 15.00 -1.98
CA ALA A 331 -5.88 13.91 -1.58
C ALA A 331 -6.63 12.58 -1.70
N ILE A 332 -5.95 11.54 -2.23
CA ILE A 332 -6.54 10.24 -2.54
C ILE A 332 -5.61 9.07 -2.21
N GLY A 333 -6.18 7.89 -1.96
CA GLY A 333 -5.43 6.68 -1.60
C GLY A 333 -4.91 6.72 -0.17
N ASP A 334 -3.80 6.02 0.09
CA ASP A 334 -3.26 5.77 1.44
C ASP A 334 -2.89 7.06 2.20
N VAL A 335 -2.66 8.17 1.50
CA VAL A 335 -2.28 9.46 2.13
C VAL A 335 -3.48 10.20 2.72
N ALA A 336 -4.70 9.87 2.28
CA ALA A 336 -5.91 10.61 2.61
C ALA A 336 -6.69 9.97 3.77
N LEU A 337 -7.30 10.82 4.61
CA LEU A 337 -8.20 10.42 5.66
C LEU A 337 -9.45 11.30 5.64
N ARG A 338 -10.62 10.71 5.47
CA ARG A 338 -11.89 11.46 5.60
C ARG A 338 -12.08 11.91 7.04
N ARG A 339 -12.53 13.17 7.23
CA ARG A 339 -12.65 13.79 8.56
C ARG A 339 -13.50 13.01 9.56
N GLU A 340 -14.50 12.26 9.08
CA GLU A 340 -15.39 11.46 9.91
C GLU A 340 -14.88 10.05 10.18
N GLN A 341 -13.75 9.67 9.57
CA GLN A 341 -13.13 8.36 9.76
C GLN A 341 -11.96 8.44 10.75
N ASN A 342 -11.79 7.38 11.52
CA ASN A 342 -10.71 7.28 12.49
C ASN A 342 -9.48 6.56 11.94
N ILE A 343 -9.60 5.90 10.78
CA ILE A 343 -8.58 5.02 10.22
C ILE A 343 -8.46 5.28 8.72
N ALA A 344 -7.24 5.55 8.26
CA ALA A 344 -6.92 5.55 6.84
C ALA A 344 -6.93 4.10 6.31
N VAL A 345 -7.62 3.86 5.19
CA VAL A 345 -7.71 2.54 4.58
C VAL A 345 -6.62 2.40 3.52
N GLU A 346 -5.67 1.50 3.77
CA GLU A 346 -4.53 1.23 2.88
C GLU A 346 -4.86 0.02 1.99
N SER A 347 -5.53 0.25 0.85
CA SER A 347 -5.87 -0.81 -0.09
C SER A 347 -5.98 -0.31 -1.53
N VAL A 348 -5.82 -1.24 -2.48
CA VAL A 348 -6.06 -0.95 -3.91
C VAL A 348 -7.49 -0.49 -4.14
N HIS A 349 -8.45 -1.09 -3.46
CA HIS A 349 -9.86 -0.70 -3.52
C HIS A 349 -10.06 0.76 -3.10
N ASN A 350 -9.56 1.16 -1.92
CA ASN A 350 -9.63 2.53 -1.43
C ASN A 350 -8.94 3.53 -2.38
N ALA A 351 -7.79 3.16 -2.94
CA ALA A 351 -7.08 3.99 -3.90
C ALA A 351 -7.91 4.25 -5.17
N GLN A 352 -8.66 3.25 -5.66
CA GLN A 352 -9.53 3.37 -6.83
C GLN A 352 -10.83 4.10 -6.52
N GLU A 353 -11.42 3.88 -5.36
CA GLU A 353 -12.66 4.50 -4.93
C GLU A 353 -12.48 5.99 -4.67
N THR A 354 -11.46 6.37 -3.88
CA THR A 354 -11.15 7.78 -3.60
C THR A 354 -10.80 8.55 -4.87
N ALA A 355 -10.11 7.93 -5.82
CA ALA A 355 -9.86 8.50 -7.14
C ALA A 355 -11.15 8.72 -7.95
N ALA A 356 -12.10 7.79 -7.88
CA ALA A 356 -13.38 7.91 -8.57
C ALA A 356 -14.23 9.05 -7.98
N ILE A 357 -14.24 9.19 -6.66
CA ILE A 357 -14.96 10.26 -5.95
C ILE A 357 -14.35 11.63 -6.30
N ALA A 358 -13.03 11.80 -6.19
CA ALA A 358 -12.37 13.04 -6.52
C ALA A 358 -12.56 13.44 -8.00
N ALA A 359 -12.51 12.45 -8.91
CA ALA A 359 -12.75 12.71 -10.33
C ALA A 359 -14.20 13.15 -10.59
N ALA A 360 -15.20 12.57 -9.92
CA ALA A 360 -16.60 13.00 -10.01
C ALA A 360 -16.76 14.44 -9.52
N ALA A 361 -16.22 14.78 -8.36
CA ALA A 361 -16.25 16.14 -7.83
C ALA A 361 -15.63 17.18 -8.78
N ILE A 362 -14.48 16.87 -9.41
CA ILE A 362 -13.81 17.78 -10.36
C ILE A 362 -14.60 17.94 -11.66
N THR A 363 -15.28 16.91 -12.12
CA THR A 363 -15.98 16.93 -13.42
C THR A 363 -17.46 17.29 -13.32
N GLY A 364 -18.00 17.38 -12.10
CA GLY A 364 -19.44 17.55 -11.88
C GLY A 364 -20.28 16.31 -12.28
N ALA A 365 -19.63 15.14 -12.36
CA ALA A 365 -20.31 13.88 -12.59
C ALA A 365 -20.97 13.36 -11.29
N ASP A 366 -21.90 12.44 -11.42
CA ASP A 366 -22.51 11.78 -10.25
C ASP A 366 -21.45 11.08 -9.42
N SER A 367 -21.52 11.26 -8.10
CA SER A 367 -20.63 10.56 -7.17
C SER A 367 -20.85 9.04 -7.28
N PRO A 368 -19.78 8.24 -7.35
CA PRO A 368 -19.92 6.80 -7.41
C PRO A 368 -20.53 6.25 -6.13
N ASN A 369 -21.28 5.15 -6.24
CA ASN A 369 -21.71 4.42 -5.06
C ASN A 369 -20.51 3.91 -4.29
N ILE A 370 -20.40 4.27 -3.02
CA ILE A 370 -19.38 3.76 -2.11
C ILE A 370 -19.63 2.26 -1.92
N GLN A 371 -18.61 1.46 -2.22
CA GLN A 371 -18.69 0.01 -2.07
C GLN A 371 -18.18 -0.41 -0.69
N THR A 372 -18.65 -1.57 -0.21
CA THR A 372 -18.08 -2.17 0.98
C THR A 372 -16.57 -2.41 0.77
N PRO A 373 -15.70 -1.92 1.66
CA PRO A 373 -14.26 -2.12 1.55
C PRO A 373 -13.92 -3.60 1.40
N TRP A 374 -12.95 -3.91 0.55
CA TRP A 374 -12.48 -5.26 0.37
C TRP A 374 -10.97 -5.31 0.18
N PHE A 375 -10.39 -6.47 0.50
CA PHE A 375 -8.95 -6.72 0.48
C PHE A 375 -8.68 -8.17 0.12
N TRP A 376 -7.48 -8.48 -0.36
CA TRP A 376 -7.03 -9.85 -0.60
C TRP A 376 -5.56 -10.04 -0.21
N SER A 377 -5.19 -11.28 0.10
CA SER A 377 -3.81 -11.70 0.31
C SER A 377 -3.63 -13.14 -0.19
N ASP A 378 -2.50 -13.40 -0.84
CA ASP A 378 -2.14 -14.75 -1.27
C ASP A 378 -0.89 -15.21 -0.52
N GLN A 379 -1.00 -16.30 0.25
CA GLN A 379 0.08 -16.87 1.05
C GLN A 379 0.09 -18.38 0.84
N TYR A 380 1.19 -18.92 0.30
CA TYR A 380 1.28 -20.32 -0.12
C TYR A 380 0.17 -20.68 -1.14
N ASP A 381 -0.74 -21.56 -0.76
CA ASP A 381 -1.95 -21.96 -1.49
C ASP A 381 -3.23 -21.29 -0.93
N ALA A 382 -3.14 -20.59 0.19
CA ALA A 382 -4.24 -19.85 0.76
C ALA A 382 -4.49 -18.54 -0.01
N LYS A 383 -5.70 -18.42 -0.54
CA LYS A 383 -6.24 -17.21 -1.17
C LYS A 383 -7.25 -16.58 -0.22
N LEU A 384 -6.78 -15.57 0.50
CA LEU A 384 -7.62 -14.80 1.41
C LEU A 384 -8.34 -13.70 0.62
N GLN A 385 -9.62 -13.54 0.87
CA GLN A 385 -10.44 -12.41 0.45
C GLN A 385 -11.24 -11.92 1.66
N SER A 386 -11.23 -10.63 1.94
CA SER A 386 -12.06 -10.05 3.00
C SER A 386 -12.96 -8.96 2.43
N VAL A 387 -14.13 -8.80 3.03
CA VAL A 387 -15.11 -7.75 2.75
C VAL A 387 -15.66 -7.19 4.07
N GLY A 388 -15.79 -5.87 4.14
CA GLY A 388 -15.98 -5.14 5.39
C GLY A 388 -14.64 -4.89 6.09
N ILE A 389 -14.68 -4.16 7.19
CA ILE A 389 -13.52 -3.89 8.06
C ILE A 389 -13.76 -4.61 9.38
N VAL A 390 -12.86 -5.52 9.74
CA VAL A 390 -12.92 -6.23 11.02
C VAL A 390 -12.59 -5.27 12.15
N PRO A 391 -13.51 -4.99 13.10
CA PRO A 391 -13.26 -4.09 14.22
C PRO A 391 -12.45 -4.82 15.32
N VAL A 392 -11.15 -4.97 15.12
CA VAL A 392 -10.26 -5.78 15.96
C VAL A 392 -10.12 -5.32 17.42
N GLN A 393 -10.54 -4.09 17.72
CA GLN A 393 -10.51 -3.50 19.07
C GLN A 393 -11.91 -3.37 19.70
N ASP A 394 -12.94 -3.98 19.11
CA ASP A 394 -14.30 -3.92 19.58
C ASP A 394 -14.71 -5.27 20.18
N ASP A 395 -14.68 -5.36 21.50
CA ASP A 395 -15.03 -6.58 22.24
C ASP A 395 -16.51 -7.01 22.06
N SER A 396 -17.37 -6.16 21.50
CA SER A 396 -18.74 -6.50 21.15
C SER A 396 -18.85 -7.30 19.86
N VAL A 397 -17.75 -7.39 19.09
CA VAL A 397 -17.69 -8.14 17.83
C VAL A 397 -17.18 -9.55 18.08
N TYR A 398 -17.98 -10.52 17.65
CA TYR A 398 -17.61 -11.94 17.71
C TYR A 398 -17.58 -12.56 16.31
N GLN A 399 -16.84 -13.65 16.17
CA GLN A 399 -16.72 -14.36 14.91
C GLN A 399 -17.44 -15.70 14.96
N VAL A 400 -18.07 -16.04 13.82
CA VAL A 400 -18.63 -17.38 13.57
C VAL A 400 -17.85 -18.02 12.43
N GLU A 401 -17.21 -19.13 12.70
CA GLU A 401 -16.52 -19.92 11.69
C GLU A 401 -17.52 -20.73 10.87
N ARG A 402 -17.31 -20.72 9.56
CA ARG A 402 -18.07 -21.52 8.59
C ARG A 402 -17.09 -22.34 7.76
N PRO A 403 -17.11 -23.67 7.84
CA PRO A 403 -16.33 -24.53 6.97
C PRO A 403 -16.83 -24.39 5.53
N GLY A 404 -15.91 -24.32 4.57
CA GLY A 404 -16.22 -24.30 3.16
C GLY A 404 -16.55 -25.70 2.62
N LYS A 405 -16.94 -25.74 1.34
CA LYS A 405 -17.32 -27.01 0.66
C LYS A 405 -16.10 -27.83 0.22
N ARG A 406 -14.92 -27.26 0.22
CA ARG A 406 -13.65 -27.89 -0.20
C ARG A 406 -12.69 -27.98 0.98
N ASP A 407 -11.78 -28.94 0.94
CA ASP A 407 -10.72 -29.04 1.92
C ASP A 407 -9.87 -27.75 1.91
N GLY A 408 -9.53 -27.25 3.09
CA GLY A 408 -8.79 -26.00 3.27
C GLY A 408 -9.60 -24.72 3.00
N ALA A 409 -10.90 -24.81 2.70
CA ALA A 409 -11.78 -23.67 2.56
C ALA A 409 -12.48 -23.37 3.89
N VAL A 410 -12.42 -22.12 4.33
CA VAL A 410 -13.06 -21.65 5.57
C VAL A 410 -13.41 -20.17 5.46
N SER A 411 -14.40 -19.73 6.21
CA SER A 411 -14.74 -18.31 6.33
C SER A 411 -15.07 -17.93 7.78
N PHE A 412 -14.73 -16.70 8.13
CA PHE A 412 -14.92 -16.12 9.46
C PHE A 412 -15.84 -14.92 9.34
N TRP A 413 -17.05 -15.05 9.89
CA TRP A 413 -18.11 -14.06 9.80
C TRP A 413 -18.13 -13.25 11.11
N SER A 414 -17.85 -11.97 11.02
CA SER A 414 -17.76 -11.04 12.17
C SER A 414 -19.09 -10.32 12.36
N TYR A 415 -19.69 -10.44 13.52
CA TYR A 415 -20.96 -9.85 13.89
C TYR A 415 -20.83 -8.91 15.09
N ARG A 416 -21.58 -7.81 15.06
CA ARG A 416 -21.92 -6.97 16.21
C ARG A 416 -23.39 -7.18 16.54
N GLY A 417 -23.70 -7.98 17.58
CA GLY A 417 -25.05 -8.51 17.77
C GLY A 417 -25.50 -9.35 16.58
N ASP A 418 -26.56 -8.93 15.88
CA ASP A 418 -27.04 -9.60 14.66
C ASP A 418 -26.59 -8.89 13.36
N GLU A 419 -25.83 -7.78 13.48
CA GLU A 419 -25.31 -7.03 12.34
C GLU A 419 -23.99 -7.64 11.85
N LEU A 420 -23.95 -8.02 10.57
CA LEU A 420 -22.73 -8.46 9.91
C LEU A 420 -21.85 -7.24 9.61
N VAL A 421 -20.60 -7.23 10.09
CA VAL A 421 -19.66 -6.11 9.90
C VAL A 421 -18.52 -6.43 8.95
N ALA A 422 -18.07 -7.69 8.90
CA ALA A 422 -17.04 -8.14 7.99
C ALA A 422 -17.08 -9.66 7.78
N VAL A 423 -16.52 -10.12 6.67
CA VAL A 423 -16.27 -11.55 6.43
C VAL A 423 -14.88 -11.73 5.83
N GLU A 424 -14.15 -12.68 6.37
CA GLU A 424 -12.83 -13.09 5.90
C GLU A 424 -12.94 -14.53 5.38
N VAL A 425 -12.52 -14.75 4.15
CA VAL A 425 -12.75 -16.00 3.41
C VAL A 425 -11.43 -16.54 2.87
N VAL A 426 -11.12 -17.78 3.17
CA VAL A 426 -9.95 -18.49 2.64
C VAL A 426 -10.43 -19.57 1.66
N ASN A 427 -9.91 -19.55 0.43
CA ASN A 427 -10.11 -20.55 -0.62
C ASN A 427 -11.59 -20.83 -1.03
N ASP A 428 -12.51 -19.88 -0.77
CA ASP A 428 -13.93 -20.00 -1.15
C ASP A 428 -14.48 -18.74 -1.82
N PRO A 429 -14.17 -18.47 -3.10
CA PRO A 429 -14.66 -17.29 -3.79
C PRO A 429 -16.18 -17.18 -3.90
N ALA A 430 -16.90 -18.32 -3.83
CA ALA A 430 -18.37 -18.29 -3.83
C ALA A 430 -18.92 -17.70 -2.54
N THR A 431 -18.41 -18.15 -1.38
CA THR A 431 -18.74 -17.58 -0.08
C THR A 431 -18.35 -16.11 0.02
N TYR A 432 -17.21 -15.69 -0.58
CA TYR A 432 -16.84 -14.27 -0.64
C TYR A 432 -17.88 -13.44 -1.40
N MET A 433 -18.39 -13.91 -2.54
CA MET A 433 -19.43 -13.20 -3.31
C MET A 433 -20.75 -13.12 -2.54
N GLU A 434 -21.15 -14.19 -1.85
CA GLU A 434 -22.32 -14.20 -0.97
C GLU A 434 -22.18 -13.16 0.17
N ALA A 435 -21.01 -13.15 0.84
CA ALA A 435 -20.71 -12.21 1.93
C ALA A 435 -20.75 -10.76 1.45
N ARG A 436 -20.14 -10.48 0.30
CA ARG A 436 -20.17 -9.15 -0.32
C ARG A 436 -21.59 -8.69 -0.62
N GLN A 437 -22.42 -9.56 -1.20
CA GLN A 437 -23.82 -9.25 -1.46
C GLN A 437 -24.59 -8.95 -0.17
N CYS A 438 -24.36 -9.72 0.91
CA CYS A 438 -25.00 -9.47 2.19
C CYS A 438 -24.64 -8.09 2.76
N LEU A 439 -23.37 -7.70 2.71
CA LEU A 439 -22.90 -6.40 3.20
C LEU A 439 -23.37 -5.24 2.31
N ASP A 440 -23.24 -5.35 0.99
CA ASP A 440 -23.65 -4.30 0.04
C ASP A 440 -25.17 -4.04 0.10
N THR A 441 -25.98 -5.08 0.35
CA THR A 441 -27.45 -4.96 0.45
C THR A 441 -27.97 -4.76 1.87
N LYS A 442 -27.08 -4.80 2.88
CA LYS A 442 -27.40 -4.76 4.32
C LYS A 442 -28.43 -5.83 4.73
N ARG A 443 -28.38 -6.99 4.08
CA ARG A 443 -29.20 -8.16 4.40
C ARG A 443 -28.32 -9.17 5.13
N PHE A 444 -28.39 -9.17 6.45
CA PHE A 444 -27.45 -9.95 7.27
C PHE A 444 -28.02 -11.35 7.53
N PRO A 445 -27.24 -12.41 7.29
CA PRO A 445 -27.63 -13.76 7.61
C PRO A 445 -27.65 -13.98 9.13
N ASP A 446 -28.50 -14.91 9.60
CA ASP A 446 -28.60 -15.25 11.02
C ASP A 446 -27.28 -15.88 11.52
N PRO A 447 -26.59 -15.25 12.50
CA PRO A 447 -25.34 -15.76 13.06
C PRO A 447 -25.42 -17.17 13.64
N LYS A 448 -26.64 -17.60 14.09
CA LYS A 448 -26.87 -18.95 14.63
C LYS A 448 -26.96 -20.03 13.55
N GLN A 449 -27.15 -19.64 12.30
CA GLN A 449 -27.31 -20.55 11.18
C GLN A 449 -26.06 -20.58 10.27
N ILE A 450 -25.28 -19.51 10.27
CA ILE A 450 -24.20 -19.30 9.30
C ILE A 450 -23.12 -20.39 9.33
N SER A 451 -22.87 -21.02 10.48
CA SER A 451 -21.94 -22.14 10.60
C SER A 451 -22.38 -23.42 9.88
N LYS A 452 -23.65 -23.51 9.49
CA LYS A 452 -24.19 -24.70 8.81
C LYS A 452 -23.88 -24.64 7.31
N PRO A 453 -23.17 -25.61 6.73
CA PRO A 453 -22.85 -25.61 5.29
C PRO A 453 -24.07 -25.60 4.37
N SER A 454 -25.21 -26.13 4.83
CA SER A 454 -26.48 -26.16 4.08
C SER A 454 -27.25 -24.83 4.09
N TYR A 455 -26.88 -23.89 4.95
CA TYR A 455 -27.54 -22.61 5.04
C TYR A 455 -27.08 -21.66 3.92
N SER A 456 -28.01 -21.02 3.21
CA SER A 456 -27.71 -20.01 2.18
C SER A 456 -27.74 -18.62 2.81
N PRO A 457 -26.60 -17.91 2.89
CA PRO A 457 -26.57 -16.57 3.46
C PRO A 457 -27.42 -15.55 2.70
N VAL A 458 -27.53 -15.71 1.38
CA VAL A 458 -28.22 -14.77 0.49
C VAL A 458 -29.74 -14.99 0.49
N ASP A 459 -30.19 -16.24 0.51
CA ASP A 459 -31.63 -16.58 0.39
C ASP A 459 -32.39 -16.34 1.69
N SER A 460 -31.70 -16.30 2.82
CA SER A 460 -32.28 -16.23 4.15
C SER A 460 -32.37 -14.82 4.73
N GLY A 461 -31.83 -13.82 4.07
CA GLY A 461 -31.90 -12.40 4.42
C GLY A 461 -33.28 -11.79 4.14
N GLY A 462 -34.35 -12.44 4.56
CA GLY A 462 -35.72 -11.90 4.57
C GLY A 462 -35.85 -10.84 5.66
N GLY A 463 -36.00 -9.60 5.24
CA GLY A 463 -36.00 -8.43 6.07
C GLY A 463 -36.83 -8.53 7.35
N ARG A 464 -36.23 -8.06 8.43
CA ARG A 464 -37.02 -7.39 9.46
C ARG A 464 -37.02 -5.91 9.09
N SER A 465 -38.23 -5.48 8.63
CA SER A 465 -38.61 -4.08 8.44
C SER A 465 -38.53 -3.30 9.75
#